data_fafc7b60c8756cf64ce41ff97b104b5b
#
_entry.id   fafc7b60c8756cf64ce41ff97b104b5b
#
_cell.length_a   1.000
_cell.length_b   1.000
_cell.length_c   1.000
_cell.angle_alpha   90.00
_cell.angle_beta   90.00
_cell.angle_gamma   90.00
#
_symmetry.space_group_name_H-M   'P 1'
#
loop_
_entity.id
_entity.type
_entity.pdbx_description
1 polymer ?
#
loop_
_entity_poly.entity_id
_entity_poly.type
_entity_poly.pdbx_seq_one_letter_code
_entity_poly.pdbx_strand_id
1 'polypeptide(L)'
;MQYNKDMQKQRLDKAMVARGQAATRSAAENWIRLGKVLVDGAVAHKPGMFVDESTQIKLVAHERYVSRAGLKLASVAQRLNISFDNTIVLDVGSSTGGFTDYALQHGARMVYAVDVGTEQLHPSLRGDPRIELHEKTDIRDFVPAATPDIIVIDVSFISLRKILPHLVHISNPHTSIIAMVKPQFEAQRAQLTRGGIVKNDSVRRTILRDFEQWVRTQCVIIDKADSSVKGAHGNQERFYRLQKAKKRKALTSH
;
A
#
# COMPACT_ATOMS: atom_id res chain seq x y z
N MET A 1 -9.53 45.47 -33.46
CA MET A 1 -9.80 44.04 -33.66
C MET A 1 -8.83 43.25 -32.79
N GLN A 2 -9.29 42.79 -31.65
CA GLN A 2 -8.47 41.96 -30.74
C GLN A 2 -8.56 40.52 -31.24
N TYR A 3 -7.43 39.96 -31.66
CA TYR A 3 -7.31 38.54 -31.98
C TYR A 3 -7.63 37.71 -30.74
N ASN A 4 -8.74 36.94 -30.78
CA ASN A 4 -9.01 35.88 -29.86
C ASN A 4 -7.89 34.83 -30.02
N LYS A 5 -6.94 34.80 -29.08
CA LYS A 5 -5.98 33.73 -28.95
C LYS A 5 -6.82 32.48 -28.67
N ASP A 6 -6.92 31.58 -29.63
CA ASP A 6 -7.58 30.26 -29.44
C ASP A 6 -7.00 29.64 -28.19
N MET A 7 -7.74 29.67 -27.08
CA MET A 7 -7.32 29.07 -25.84
C MET A 7 -7.29 27.55 -26.04
N GLN A 8 -6.10 27.01 -26.08
CA GLN A 8 -5.86 25.62 -26.39
C GLN A 8 -6.48 24.72 -25.29
N LYS A 9 -7.65 24.15 -25.60
CA LYS A 9 -8.35 23.26 -24.68
C LYS A 9 -7.63 21.93 -24.58
N GLN A 10 -7.38 21.45 -23.38
CA GLN A 10 -6.79 20.16 -23.09
C GLN A 10 -7.66 19.36 -22.11
N ARG A 11 -7.46 18.08 -22.07
CA ARG A 11 -8.18 17.22 -21.12
C ARG A 11 -7.76 17.53 -19.69
N LEU A 12 -8.71 17.48 -18.75
CA LEU A 12 -8.49 17.76 -17.34
C LEU A 12 -7.39 16.88 -16.73
N ASP A 13 -7.37 15.58 -17.03
CA ASP A 13 -6.33 14.65 -16.58
C ASP A 13 -4.91 15.08 -17.05
N LYS A 14 -4.79 15.56 -18.29
CA LYS A 14 -3.52 16.08 -18.82
C LYS A 14 -3.16 17.43 -18.24
N ALA A 15 -4.15 18.33 -18.07
CA ALA A 15 -3.95 19.66 -17.49
C ALA A 15 -3.41 19.57 -16.07
N MET A 16 -3.93 18.66 -15.26
CA MET A 16 -3.46 18.43 -13.88
C MET A 16 -2.00 18.00 -13.82
N VAL A 17 -1.56 17.13 -14.75
CA VAL A 17 -0.15 16.71 -14.81
C VAL A 17 0.72 17.88 -15.28
N ALA A 18 0.32 18.59 -16.34
CA ALA A 18 1.06 19.74 -16.86
C ALA A 18 1.23 20.86 -15.82
N ARG A 19 0.26 21.03 -14.92
CA ARG A 19 0.28 22.02 -13.83
C ARG A 19 0.93 21.50 -12.53
N GLY A 20 1.52 20.29 -12.54
CA GLY A 20 2.15 19.68 -11.36
C GLY A 20 1.20 19.28 -10.25
N GLN A 21 -0.12 19.24 -10.51
CA GLN A 21 -1.15 18.88 -9.53
C GLN A 21 -1.34 17.37 -9.40
N ALA A 22 -0.77 16.59 -10.33
CA ALA A 22 -0.72 15.14 -10.27
C ALA A 22 0.60 14.64 -10.86
N ALA A 23 1.21 13.63 -10.25
CA ALA A 23 2.47 13.07 -10.73
C ALA A 23 2.32 12.33 -12.07
N THR A 24 1.18 11.67 -12.29
CA THR A 24 0.89 10.91 -13.50
C THR A 24 -0.56 11.13 -13.94
N ARG A 25 -0.83 10.85 -15.24
CA ARG A 25 -2.18 10.91 -15.77
C ARG A 25 -3.14 9.95 -15.06
N SER A 26 -2.68 8.75 -14.74
CA SER A 26 -3.48 7.75 -14.00
C SER A 26 -3.83 8.23 -12.60
N ALA A 27 -2.92 8.93 -11.92
CA ALA A 27 -3.20 9.58 -10.64
C ALA A 27 -4.26 10.68 -10.79
N ALA A 28 -4.14 11.55 -11.79
CA ALA A 28 -5.14 12.57 -12.09
C ALA A 28 -6.52 11.98 -12.38
N GLU A 29 -6.59 10.93 -13.23
CA GLU A 29 -7.85 10.23 -13.52
C GLU A 29 -8.51 9.67 -12.27
N ASN A 30 -7.72 9.09 -11.37
CA ASN A 30 -8.24 8.56 -10.10
C ASN A 30 -8.83 9.67 -9.22
N TRP A 31 -8.11 10.79 -9.05
CA TRP A 31 -8.59 11.95 -8.29
C TRP A 31 -9.92 12.51 -8.80
N ILE A 32 -10.01 12.67 -10.12
CA ILE A 32 -11.21 13.20 -10.77
C ILE A 32 -12.39 12.24 -10.55
N ARG A 33 -12.20 10.92 -10.76
CA ARG A 33 -13.26 9.91 -10.55
C ARG A 33 -13.74 9.84 -9.10
N LEU A 34 -12.86 10.11 -8.15
CA LEU A 34 -13.18 10.17 -6.72
C LEU A 34 -13.86 11.49 -6.30
N GLY A 35 -14.08 12.42 -7.23
CA GLY A 35 -14.71 13.72 -6.92
C GLY A 35 -13.82 14.64 -6.08
N LYS A 36 -12.49 14.46 -6.14
CA LYS A 36 -11.50 15.22 -5.37
C LYS A 36 -10.94 16.43 -6.12
N VAL A 37 -11.46 16.71 -7.30
CA VAL A 37 -11.02 17.81 -8.15
C VAL A 37 -12.19 18.77 -8.36
N LEU A 38 -11.97 20.05 -8.06
CA LEU A 38 -12.89 21.11 -8.43
C LEU A 38 -12.37 21.79 -9.70
N VAL A 39 -13.28 22.02 -10.63
CA VAL A 39 -13.08 22.83 -11.82
C VAL A 39 -14.02 24.01 -11.71
N ASP A 40 -13.47 25.22 -11.63
CA ASP A 40 -14.22 26.47 -11.42
C ASP A 40 -15.20 26.39 -10.24
N GLY A 41 -14.79 25.74 -9.14
CA GLY A 41 -15.57 25.56 -7.93
C GLY A 41 -16.55 24.36 -7.94
N ALA A 42 -16.79 23.71 -9.08
CA ALA A 42 -17.67 22.54 -9.20
C ALA A 42 -16.88 21.23 -9.21
N VAL A 43 -17.43 20.16 -8.57
CA VAL A 43 -16.79 18.85 -8.53
C VAL A 43 -16.75 18.22 -9.92
N ALA A 44 -15.56 17.87 -10.39
CA ALA A 44 -15.37 17.17 -11.64
C ALA A 44 -15.31 15.64 -11.42
N HIS A 45 -16.03 14.88 -12.28
CA HIS A 45 -16.04 13.41 -12.26
C HIS A 45 -15.51 12.77 -13.56
N LYS A 46 -15.32 13.58 -14.62
CA LYS A 46 -14.92 13.10 -15.95
C LYS A 46 -13.47 13.50 -16.26
N PRO A 47 -12.50 12.54 -16.25
CA PRO A 47 -11.10 12.84 -16.56
C PRO A 47 -10.89 13.47 -17.95
N GLY A 48 -11.75 13.10 -18.91
CA GLY A 48 -11.72 13.63 -20.27
C GLY A 48 -12.40 15.00 -20.45
N MET A 49 -12.88 15.65 -19.40
CA MET A 49 -13.42 17.01 -19.46
C MET A 49 -12.36 17.96 -20.04
N PHE A 50 -12.77 18.85 -20.95
CA PHE A 50 -11.86 19.83 -21.54
C PHE A 50 -11.82 21.08 -20.68
N VAL A 51 -10.62 21.56 -20.43
CA VAL A 51 -10.27 22.78 -19.67
C VAL A 51 -9.26 23.59 -20.48
N ASP A 52 -9.18 24.89 -20.23
CA ASP A 52 -8.21 25.82 -20.83
C ASP A 52 -7.30 26.43 -19.75
N GLU A 53 -6.41 27.32 -20.15
CA GLU A 53 -5.44 27.94 -19.24
C GLU A 53 -6.11 28.79 -18.15
N SER A 54 -7.28 29.38 -18.43
CA SER A 54 -8.03 30.21 -17.48
C SER A 54 -8.83 29.40 -16.46
N THR A 55 -9.10 28.13 -16.76
CA THR A 55 -9.89 27.23 -15.91
C THR A 55 -9.19 27.01 -14.57
N GLN A 56 -9.88 27.31 -13.47
CA GLN A 56 -9.37 27.10 -12.13
C GLN A 56 -9.51 25.63 -11.74
N ILE A 57 -8.39 24.92 -11.61
CA ILE A 57 -8.37 23.53 -11.14
C ILE A 57 -7.86 23.51 -9.70
N LYS A 58 -8.67 23.00 -8.79
CA LYS A 58 -8.30 22.86 -7.39
C LYS A 58 -8.44 21.40 -6.95
N LEU A 59 -7.35 20.81 -6.47
CA LEU A 59 -7.39 19.52 -5.79
C LEU A 59 -7.88 19.76 -4.35
N VAL A 60 -9.05 19.21 -4.00
CA VAL A 60 -9.74 19.43 -2.71
C VAL A 60 -9.32 18.41 -1.66
N ALA A 61 -8.46 17.47 -2.01
CA ALA A 61 -7.90 16.53 -1.10
C ALA A 61 -6.43 16.85 -0.86
N HIS A 62 -6.11 17.34 0.31
CA HIS A 62 -4.90 16.85 0.96
C HIS A 62 -5.18 15.37 1.22
N GLU A 63 -4.70 14.45 0.34
CA GLU A 63 -4.63 13.06 0.78
C GLU A 63 -3.78 13.08 2.03
N ARG A 64 -4.33 12.52 3.08
CA ARG A 64 -3.60 12.32 4.33
C ARG A 64 -2.31 11.55 4.08
N TYR A 65 -2.28 10.74 3.04
CA TYR A 65 -1.14 9.91 2.62
C TYR A 65 -0.98 9.94 1.10
N VAL A 66 0.22 9.72 0.61
CA VAL A 66 0.56 9.74 -0.82
C VAL A 66 -0.18 8.71 -1.68
N SER A 67 -0.86 7.75 -1.06
CA SER A 67 -1.73 6.80 -1.76
C SER A 67 -2.78 6.16 -0.86
N ARG A 68 -3.76 5.47 -1.47
CA ARG A 68 -4.81 4.71 -0.77
C ARG A 68 -4.27 3.62 0.16
N ALA A 69 -3.05 3.12 -0.08
CA ALA A 69 -2.41 2.13 0.78
C ALA A 69 -2.24 2.69 2.21
N GLY A 70 -1.81 3.95 2.37
CA GLY A 70 -1.74 4.60 3.68
C GLY A 70 -3.07 4.63 4.43
N LEU A 71 -4.18 4.88 3.72
CA LEU A 71 -5.53 4.81 4.32
C LEU A 71 -5.91 3.40 4.77
N LYS A 72 -5.47 2.35 4.04
CA LYS A 72 -5.71 0.96 4.45
C LYS A 72 -5.00 0.65 5.75
N LEU A 73 -3.70 0.99 5.86
CA LEU A 73 -2.92 0.78 7.08
C LEU A 73 -3.50 1.60 8.25
N ALA A 74 -3.86 2.87 8.01
CA ALA A 74 -4.52 3.73 8.99
C ALA A 74 -5.81 3.11 9.55
N SER A 75 -6.59 2.42 8.69
CA SER A 75 -7.88 1.84 9.08
C SER A 75 -7.76 0.71 10.10
N VAL A 76 -6.59 0.11 10.24
CA VAL A 76 -6.36 -1.05 11.12
C VAL A 76 -5.34 -0.80 12.22
N ALA A 77 -4.52 0.25 12.12
CA ALA A 77 -3.38 0.48 13.01
C ALA A 77 -3.76 0.54 14.49
N GLN A 78 -4.81 1.29 14.83
CA GLN A 78 -5.32 1.37 16.20
C GLN A 78 -5.86 0.01 16.67
N ARG A 79 -6.67 -0.66 15.87
CA ARG A 79 -7.26 -1.97 16.18
C ARG A 79 -6.20 -3.02 16.43
N LEU A 80 -5.14 -3.03 15.61
CA LEU A 80 -4.03 -3.99 15.72
C LEU A 80 -2.97 -3.55 16.73
N ASN A 81 -3.18 -2.43 17.44
CA ASN A 81 -2.25 -1.87 18.41
C ASN A 81 -0.83 -1.75 17.83
N ILE A 82 -0.70 -1.04 16.70
CA ILE A 82 0.56 -0.82 16.01
C ILE A 82 1.03 0.61 16.31
N SER A 83 2.22 0.74 16.89
CA SER A 83 2.91 2.03 17.08
C SER A 83 4.15 2.07 16.23
N PHE A 84 4.30 3.13 15.44
CA PHE A 84 5.48 3.39 14.61
C PHE A 84 6.49 4.33 15.27
N ASP A 85 6.16 4.86 16.45
CA ASP A 85 6.99 5.84 17.14
C ASP A 85 8.39 5.31 17.42
N ASN A 86 9.40 6.04 16.95
CA ASN A 86 10.83 5.74 17.05
C ASN A 86 11.24 4.35 16.51
N THR A 87 10.52 3.82 15.50
CA THR A 87 10.78 2.47 14.95
C THR A 87 11.58 2.51 13.64
N ILE A 88 12.30 1.41 13.37
CA ILE A 88 12.79 1.04 12.04
C ILE A 88 11.71 0.19 11.36
N VAL A 89 11.31 0.60 10.18
CA VAL A 89 10.26 -0.07 9.39
C VAL A 89 10.85 -0.66 8.12
N LEU A 90 10.43 -1.87 7.75
CA LEU A 90 10.64 -2.45 6.42
C LEU A 90 9.30 -2.45 5.69
N ASP A 91 9.19 -1.65 4.63
CA ASP A 91 8.01 -1.58 3.75
C ASP A 91 8.23 -2.45 2.51
N VAL A 92 7.53 -3.58 2.46
CA VAL A 92 7.65 -4.62 1.42
C VAL A 92 6.54 -4.43 0.38
N GLY A 93 6.97 -4.07 -0.85
CA GLY A 93 6.07 -3.64 -1.92
C GLY A 93 5.68 -2.17 -1.73
N SER A 94 6.69 -1.31 -1.52
CA SER A 94 6.48 0.10 -1.17
C SER A 94 5.73 0.89 -2.25
N SER A 95 5.90 0.54 -3.53
CA SER A 95 5.22 1.17 -4.67
C SER A 95 5.26 2.71 -4.58
N THR A 96 4.12 3.39 -4.54
CA THR A 96 4.03 4.84 -4.38
C THR A 96 4.40 5.35 -2.98
N GLY A 97 4.66 4.46 -2.02
CA GLY A 97 5.09 4.82 -0.67
C GLY A 97 3.96 5.06 0.33
N GLY A 98 2.77 4.48 0.11
CA GLY A 98 1.63 4.73 1.00
C GLY A 98 1.83 4.24 2.43
N PHE A 99 2.44 3.07 2.63
CA PHE A 99 2.78 2.57 3.97
C PHE A 99 3.99 3.29 4.54
N THR A 100 5.00 3.57 3.71
CA THR A 100 6.15 4.41 4.06
C THR A 100 5.71 5.76 4.62
N ASP A 101 4.85 6.48 3.89
CA ASP A 101 4.32 7.79 4.29
C ASP A 101 3.54 7.69 5.62
N TYR A 102 2.67 6.67 5.73
CA TYR A 102 1.96 6.42 6.99
C TYR A 102 2.94 6.24 8.17
N ALA A 103 3.95 5.38 8.00
CA ALA A 103 4.93 5.10 9.05
C ALA A 103 5.70 6.36 9.47
N LEU A 104 6.18 7.15 8.50
CA LEU A 104 6.91 8.40 8.75
C LEU A 104 6.07 9.46 9.46
N GLN A 105 4.78 9.62 9.06
CA GLN A 105 3.85 10.54 9.72
C GLN A 105 3.51 10.11 11.16
N HIS A 106 3.72 8.83 11.50
CA HIS A 106 3.45 8.27 12.84
C HIS A 106 4.73 7.97 13.62
N GLY A 107 5.85 8.64 13.29
CA GLY A 107 7.05 8.68 14.11
C GLY A 107 8.11 7.63 13.77
N ALA A 108 8.00 6.88 12.67
CA ALA A 108 9.08 6.01 12.24
C ALA A 108 10.36 6.82 12.03
N ARG A 109 11.47 6.36 12.62
CA ARG A 109 12.77 7.03 12.49
C ARG A 109 13.51 6.65 11.22
N MET A 110 13.18 5.50 10.63
CA MET A 110 13.77 5.00 9.39
C MET A 110 12.83 4.03 8.70
N VAL A 111 12.79 4.06 7.36
CA VAL A 111 12.04 3.13 6.54
C VAL A 111 12.92 2.57 5.43
N TYR A 112 13.12 1.26 5.40
CA TYR A 112 13.61 0.53 4.24
C TYR A 112 12.43 0.31 3.30
N ALA A 113 12.37 1.03 2.18
CA ALA A 113 11.30 0.91 1.20
C ALA A 113 11.77 0.01 0.05
N VAL A 114 11.22 -1.20 -0.05
CA VAL A 114 11.67 -2.24 -1.01
C VAL A 114 10.57 -2.53 -2.02
N ASP A 115 10.89 -2.43 -3.32
CA ASP A 115 9.98 -2.76 -4.41
C ASP A 115 10.72 -3.36 -5.61
N VAL A 116 10.06 -4.30 -6.31
CA VAL A 116 10.55 -4.87 -7.58
C VAL A 116 10.41 -3.89 -8.76
N GLY A 117 9.53 -2.90 -8.64
CA GLY A 117 9.32 -1.83 -9.61
C GLY A 117 10.40 -0.75 -9.52
N THR A 118 10.26 0.26 -10.36
CA THR A 118 11.18 1.40 -10.42
C THR A 118 10.41 2.70 -10.61
N GLU A 119 10.96 3.79 -10.09
CA GLU A 119 10.42 5.15 -10.21
C GLU A 119 8.98 5.32 -9.72
N GLN A 120 8.53 4.45 -8.81
CA GLN A 120 7.17 4.47 -8.31
C GLN A 120 6.98 5.38 -7.10
N LEU A 121 8.01 5.54 -6.26
CA LEU A 121 7.91 6.31 -5.02
C LEU A 121 7.46 7.74 -5.32
N HIS A 122 6.46 8.21 -4.57
CA HIS A 122 5.88 9.55 -4.74
C HIS A 122 6.96 10.64 -4.61
N PRO A 123 6.96 11.69 -5.46
CA PRO A 123 7.99 12.74 -5.45
C PRO A 123 8.18 13.40 -4.08
N SER A 124 7.13 13.57 -3.28
CA SER A 124 7.23 14.17 -1.93
C SER A 124 8.01 13.32 -0.92
N LEU A 125 8.18 12.03 -1.19
CA LEU A 125 8.94 11.12 -0.33
C LEU A 125 10.38 10.93 -0.82
N ARG A 126 10.65 11.29 -2.09
CA ARG A 126 12.00 11.18 -2.66
C ARG A 126 12.91 12.21 -1.98
N GLY A 127 14.02 11.73 -1.45
CA GLY A 127 14.98 12.58 -0.76
C GLY A 127 14.70 12.80 0.74
N ASP A 128 13.67 12.21 1.32
CA ASP A 128 13.53 12.18 2.79
C ASP A 128 14.66 11.32 3.37
N PRO A 129 15.55 11.89 4.24
CA PRO A 129 16.72 11.19 4.76
C PRO A 129 16.39 9.98 5.63
N ARG A 130 15.12 9.82 6.02
CA ARG A 130 14.64 8.67 6.78
C ARG A 130 14.26 7.49 5.90
N ILE A 131 14.24 7.64 4.57
CA ILE A 131 13.89 6.58 3.62
C ILE A 131 15.17 6.05 2.96
N GLU A 132 15.40 4.76 3.08
CA GLU A 132 16.36 4.00 2.27
C GLU A 132 15.58 3.22 1.21
N LEU A 133 15.65 3.71 -0.04
CA LEU A 133 14.87 3.18 -1.16
C LEU A 133 15.64 2.11 -1.92
N HIS A 134 15.05 0.92 -2.05
CA HIS A 134 15.56 -0.23 -2.79
C HIS A 134 14.57 -0.62 -3.90
N GLU A 135 14.72 0.00 -5.06
CA GLU A 135 13.97 -0.34 -6.27
C GLU A 135 14.62 -1.52 -7.02
N LYS A 136 13.88 -2.16 -7.93
CA LYS A 136 14.31 -3.37 -8.68
C LYS A 136 14.83 -4.48 -7.77
N THR A 137 14.33 -4.54 -6.55
CA THR A 137 14.82 -5.45 -5.51
C THR A 137 13.72 -6.43 -5.12
N ASP A 138 14.00 -7.73 -5.29
CA ASP A 138 13.12 -8.75 -4.73
C ASP A 138 13.38 -8.86 -3.23
N ILE A 139 12.32 -8.78 -2.45
CA ILE A 139 12.43 -8.85 -0.99
C ILE A 139 13.09 -10.14 -0.50
N ARG A 140 13.05 -11.22 -1.29
CA ARG A 140 13.66 -12.51 -0.94
C ARG A 140 15.19 -12.47 -0.97
N ASP A 141 15.74 -11.50 -1.70
CA ASP A 141 17.19 -11.27 -1.86
C ASP A 141 17.68 -10.08 -1.01
N PHE A 142 16.76 -9.41 -0.28
CA PHE A 142 17.07 -8.22 0.53
C PHE A 142 17.21 -8.56 2.01
N VAL A 143 18.28 -8.08 2.63
CA VAL A 143 18.49 -8.12 4.07
C VAL A 143 18.83 -6.69 4.54
N PRO A 144 18.00 -6.07 5.41
CA PRO A 144 18.26 -4.72 5.90
C PRO A 144 19.51 -4.70 6.80
N ALA A 145 20.26 -3.59 6.78
CA ALA A 145 21.44 -3.40 7.61
C ALA A 145 21.10 -3.42 9.11
N ALA A 146 19.92 -2.93 9.49
CA ALA A 146 19.41 -3.00 10.85
C ALA A 146 18.13 -3.83 10.90
N THR A 147 17.99 -4.67 11.91
CA THR A 147 16.76 -5.48 12.10
C THR A 147 15.55 -4.56 12.27
N PRO A 148 14.49 -4.69 11.47
CA PRO A 148 13.30 -3.86 11.60
C PRO A 148 12.49 -4.19 12.86
N ASP A 149 11.96 -3.15 13.49
CA ASP A 149 10.99 -3.26 14.58
C ASP A 149 9.61 -3.67 14.03
N ILE A 150 9.29 -3.13 12.85
CA ILE A 150 8.03 -3.39 12.14
C ILE A 150 8.33 -3.74 10.68
N ILE A 151 7.65 -4.78 10.18
CA ILE A 151 7.60 -5.09 8.74
C ILE A 151 6.17 -4.90 8.30
N VAL A 152 5.92 -4.03 7.32
CA VAL A 152 4.63 -3.85 6.66
C VAL A 152 4.68 -4.47 5.27
N ILE A 153 3.60 -5.14 4.82
CA ILE A 153 3.61 -5.88 3.56
C ILE A 153 2.36 -5.55 2.75
N ASP A 154 2.56 -4.96 1.55
CA ASP A 154 1.51 -4.68 0.55
C ASP A 154 1.95 -5.13 -0.85
N VAL A 155 2.18 -6.41 -1.05
CA VAL A 155 2.57 -6.96 -2.36
C VAL A 155 1.37 -7.34 -3.22
N SER A 156 1.58 -7.31 -4.55
CA SER A 156 0.58 -7.72 -5.55
C SER A 156 1.16 -8.80 -6.46
N PHE A 157 0.29 -9.65 -7.01
CA PHE A 157 0.62 -10.71 -7.98
C PHE A 157 1.53 -11.83 -7.45
N ILE A 158 1.74 -11.87 -6.13
CA ILE A 158 2.49 -12.91 -5.44
C ILE A 158 1.75 -13.32 -4.16
N SER A 159 1.77 -14.61 -3.83
CA SER A 159 1.28 -15.08 -2.53
C SER A 159 2.28 -14.76 -1.43
N LEU A 160 1.78 -14.34 -0.27
CA LEU A 160 2.60 -14.12 0.93
C LEU A 160 3.34 -15.39 1.37
N ARG A 161 2.86 -16.57 0.99
CA ARG A 161 3.55 -17.85 1.26
C ARG A 161 4.95 -17.93 0.66
N LYS A 162 5.22 -17.15 -0.39
CA LYS A 162 6.53 -17.12 -1.08
C LYS A 162 7.54 -16.17 -0.43
N ILE A 163 7.08 -15.16 0.30
CA ILE A 163 7.96 -14.12 0.87
C ILE A 163 8.01 -14.14 2.39
N LEU A 164 6.93 -14.54 3.06
CA LEU A 164 6.85 -14.52 4.52
C LEU A 164 7.92 -15.37 5.21
N PRO A 165 8.33 -16.56 4.70
CA PRO A 165 9.41 -17.33 5.31
C PRO A 165 10.73 -16.56 5.40
N HIS A 166 11.09 -15.80 4.35
CA HIS A 166 12.26 -14.95 4.35
C HIS A 166 12.12 -13.81 5.38
N LEU A 167 10.97 -13.14 5.40
CA LEU A 167 10.70 -12.05 6.36
C LEU A 167 10.74 -12.51 7.82
N VAL A 168 10.25 -13.72 8.10
CA VAL A 168 10.38 -14.35 9.42
C VAL A 168 11.85 -14.68 9.73
N HIS A 169 12.63 -15.09 8.72
CA HIS A 169 14.05 -15.39 8.90
C HIS A 169 14.84 -14.13 9.34
N ILE A 170 14.65 -13.01 8.66
CA ILE A 170 15.34 -11.74 8.97
C ILE A 170 14.77 -10.99 10.18
N SER A 171 13.63 -11.45 10.72
CA SER A 171 13.00 -10.89 11.91
C SER A 171 13.64 -11.40 13.20
N ASN A 172 13.57 -10.59 14.25
CA ASN A 172 13.80 -11.02 15.63
C ASN A 172 12.46 -11.33 16.35
N PRO A 173 12.48 -11.87 17.59
CA PRO A 173 11.25 -12.19 18.34
C PRO A 173 10.38 -10.98 18.70
N HIS A 174 10.89 -9.75 18.60
CA HIS A 174 10.17 -8.52 18.91
C HIS A 174 9.62 -7.83 17.66
N THR A 175 10.11 -8.20 16.48
CA THR A 175 9.63 -7.65 15.20
C THR A 175 8.14 -7.95 15.02
N SER A 176 7.35 -6.92 14.78
CA SER A 176 5.93 -7.02 14.44
C SER A 176 5.76 -7.05 12.92
N ILE A 177 5.22 -8.12 12.37
CA ILE A 177 4.96 -8.25 10.92
C ILE A 177 3.49 -7.94 10.66
N ILE A 178 3.21 -6.91 9.89
CA ILE A 178 1.87 -6.44 9.51
C ILE A 178 1.62 -6.81 8.06
N ALA A 179 1.01 -7.95 7.85
CA ALA A 179 0.80 -8.51 6.51
C ALA A 179 -0.61 -8.22 6.00
N MET A 180 -0.73 -7.44 4.91
CA MET A 180 -1.98 -7.27 4.20
C MET A 180 -2.21 -8.44 3.24
N VAL A 181 -3.09 -9.35 3.63
CA VAL A 181 -3.52 -10.47 2.81
C VAL A 181 -4.54 -9.99 1.80
N LYS A 182 -4.23 -10.18 0.54
CA LYS A 182 -5.12 -9.97 -0.60
C LYS A 182 -5.67 -11.33 -1.03
N PRO A 183 -6.93 -11.68 -0.69
CA PRO A 183 -7.45 -13.03 -0.90
C PRO A 183 -7.30 -13.53 -2.34
N GLN A 184 -7.37 -12.64 -3.32
CA GLN A 184 -7.22 -13.00 -4.74
C GLN A 184 -5.82 -13.53 -5.10
N PHE A 185 -4.78 -13.19 -4.34
CA PHE A 185 -3.40 -13.69 -4.58
C PHE A 185 -3.06 -14.92 -3.75
N GLU A 186 -3.93 -15.29 -2.80
CA GLU A 186 -3.85 -16.55 -2.05
C GLU A 186 -4.80 -17.63 -2.60
N ALA A 187 -5.74 -17.23 -3.47
CA ALA A 187 -6.79 -18.08 -4.02
C ALA A 187 -6.30 -19.01 -5.13
N GLN A 188 -6.94 -20.15 -5.26
CA GLN A 188 -6.88 -20.96 -6.47
C GLN A 188 -7.72 -20.32 -7.60
N ARG A 189 -7.36 -20.56 -8.85
CA ARG A 189 -8.05 -19.96 -10.01
C ARG A 189 -9.56 -20.24 -10.02
N ALA A 190 -9.98 -21.42 -9.59
CA ALA A 190 -11.40 -21.81 -9.51
C ALA A 190 -12.22 -20.98 -8.50
N GLN A 191 -11.57 -20.31 -7.54
CA GLN A 191 -12.17 -19.48 -6.50
C GLN A 191 -12.40 -18.03 -6.96
N LEU A 192 -11.88 -17.66 -8.13
CA LEU A 192 -11.95 -16.31 -8.68
C LEU A 192 -12.95 -16.23 -9.84
N THR A 193 -13.52 -15.04 -10.03
CA THR A 193 -14.21 -14.66 -11.26
C THR A 193 -13.21 -14.45 -12.40
N ARG A 194 -13.68 -14.29 -13.65
CA ARG A 194 -12.82 -13.93 -14.80
C ARG A 194 -12.05 -12.61 -14.59
N GLY A 195 -12.59 -11.70 -13.78
CA GLY A 195 -11.97 -10.42 -13.43
C GLY A 195 -11.02 -10.48 -12.23
N GLY A 196 -10.66 -11.67 -11.70
CA GLY A 196 -9.75 -11.80 -10.56
C GLY A 196 -10.37 -11.40 -9.21
N ILE A 197 -11.70 -11.34 -9.13
CA ILE A 197 -12.42 -11.02 -7.89
C ILE A 197 -12.81 -12.34 -7.21
N VAL A 198 -12.66 -12.41 -5.90
CA VAL A 198 -13.14 -13.55 -5.09
C VAL A 198 -14.66 -13.65 -5.23
N LYS A 199 -15.17 -14.83 -5.57
CA LYS A 199 -16.56 -15.06 -5.98
C LYS A 199 -17.61 -14.59 -4.97
N ASN A 200 -17.34 -14.84 -3.68
CA ASN A 200 -18.25 -14.47 -2.59
C ASN A 200 -17.55 -14.57 -1.22
N ASP A 201 -18.25 -14.14 -0.17
CA ASP A 201 -17.71 -14.12 1.19
C ASP A 201 -17.42 -15.50 1.77
N SER A 202 -18.13 -16.55 1.37
CA SER A 202 -17.85 -17.91 1.83
C SER A 202 -16.50 -18.38 1.28
N VAL A 203 -16.26 -18.17 0.00
CA VAL A 203 -14.96 -18.45 -0.65
C VAL A 203 -13.85 -17.63 -0.02
N ARG A 204 -14.10 -16.32 0.23
CA ARG A 204 -13.12 -15.47 0.94
C ARG A 204 -12.77 -16.04 2.31
N ARG A 205 -13.75 -16.45 3.11
CA ARG A 205 -13.50 -17.05 4.43
C ARG A 205 -12.67 -18.32 4.34
N THR A 206 -12.92 -19.16 3.33
CA THR A 206 -12.13 -20.37 3.10
C THR A 206 -10.68 -20.03 2.78
N ILE A 207 -10.42 -19.12 1.83
CA ILE A 207 -9.06 -18.67 1.48
C ILE A 207 -8.31 -18.14 2.71
N LEU A 208 -8.96 -17.29 3.51
CA LEU A 208 -8.33 -16.72 4.71
C LEU A 208 -8.06 -17.77 5.77
N ARG A 209 -8.96 -18.76 5.97
CA ARG A 209 -8.73 -19.88 6.89
C ARG A 209 -7.56 -20.74 6.45
N ASP A 210 -7.46 -21.05 5.16
CA ASP A 210 -6.35 -21.84 4.61
C ASP A 210 -5.01 -21.08 4.74
N PHE A 211 -5.04 -19.74 4.56
CA PHE A 211 -3.88 -18.90 4.86
C PHE A 211 -3.53 -18.93 6.35
N GLU A 212 -4.50 -18.78 7.25
CA GLU A 212 -4.29 -18.82 8.70
C GLU A 212 -3.72 -20.16 9.17
N GLN A 213 -4.20 -21.26 8.61
CA GLN A 213 -3.66 -22.58 8.92
C GLN A 213 -2.18 -22.69 8.51
N TRP A 214 -1.85 -22.23 7.32
CA TRP A 214 -0.47 -22.23 6.84
C TRP A 214 0.42 -21.28 7.63
N VAL A 215 -0.01 -20.04 7.88
CA VAL A 215 0.85 -19.04 8.54
C VAL A 215 1.21 -19.44 9.97
N ARG A 216 0.35 -20.22 10.65
CA ARG A 216 0.64 -20.77 11.99
C ARG A 216 1.81 -21.74 12.02
N THR A 217 2.24 -22.26 10.86
CA THR A 217 3.47 -23.06 10.75
C THR A 217 4.72 -22.18 10.71
N GLN A 218 4.60 -20.88 10.44
CA GLN A 218 5.69 -19.92 10.31
C GLN A 218 5.77 -18.93 11.48
N CYS A 219 4.62 -18.46 11.93
CA CYS A 219 4.50 -17.41 12.96
C CYS A 219 3.29 -17.62 13.86
N VAL A 220 3.26 -16.80 14.92
CA VAL A 220 2.07 -16.61 15.77
C VAL A 220 1.22 -15.49 15.19
N ILE A 221 -0.08 -15.71 15.02
CA ILE A 221 -1.05 -14.66 14.72
C ILE A 221 -1.40 -13.98 16.05
N ILE A 222 -1.02 -12.72 16.18
CA ILE A 222 -1.31 -11.89 17.38
C ILE A 222 -2.73 -11.33 17.30
N ASP A 223 -3.06 -10.71 16.15
CA ASP A 223 -4.40 -10.15 15.89
C ASP A 223 -4.65 -10.04 14.37
N LYS A 224 -5.89 -9.73 13.99
CA LYS A 224 -6.29 -9.53 12.60
C LYS A 224 -7.45 -8.56 12.49
N ALA A 225 -7.49 -7.78 11.41
CA ALA A 225 -8.57 -6.84 11.11
C ALA A 225 -8.79 -6.71 9.60
N ASP A 226 -10.04 -6.57 9.18
CA ASP A 226 -10.34 -6.24 7.78
C ASP A 226 -10.06 -4.74 7.54
N SER A 227 -9.47 -4.42 6.39
CA SER A 227 -9.33 -3.04 5.96
C SER A 227 -10.72 -2.41 5.76
N SER A 228 -10.94 -1.18 6.22
CA SER A 228 -12.18 -0.45 5.87
C SER A 228 -12.17 0.06 4.41
N VAL A 229 -11.00 0.06 3.78
CA VAL A 229 -10.78 0.48 2.38
C VAL A 229 -10.64 -0.74 1.51
N LYS A 230 -11.56 -0.95 0.56
CA LYS A 230 -11.51 -2.06 -0.40
C LYS A 230 -10.38 -1.89 -1.42
N GLY A 231 -9.86 -2.99 -1.93
CA GLY A 231 -8.92 -3.04 -3.06
C GLY A 231 -9.51 -2.46 -4.35
N ALA A 232 -8.66 -2.23 -5.36
CA ALA A 232 -9.02 -1.55 -6.61
C ALA A 232 -10.19 -2.22 -7.36
N HIS A 233 -10.35 -3.53 -7.25
CA HIS A 233 -11.42 -4.31 -7.87
C HIS A 233 -12.52 -4.72 -6.89
N GLY A 234 -12.58 -4.13 -5.68
CA GLY A 234 -13.60 -4.40 -4.68
C GLY A 234 -13.32 -5.59 -3.76
N ASN A 235 -12.20 -6.30 -3.93
CA ASN A 235 -11.80 -7.35 -3.00
C ASN A 235 -11.56 -6.76 -1.60
N GLN A 236 -12.09 -7.45 -0.57
CA GLN A 236 -11.91 -7.08 0.83
C GLN A 236 -10.60 -7.69 1.34
N GLU A 237 -9.63 -6.85 1.66
CA GLU A 237 -8.32 -7.23 2.18
C GLU A 237 -8.34 -7.35 3.70
N ARG A 238 -7.46 -8.19 4.26
CA ARG A 238 -7.33 -8.41 5.70
C ARG A 238 -5.90 -8.26 6.15
N PHE A 239 -5.68 -7.48 7.19
CA PHE A 239 -4.40 -7.36 7.86
C PHE A 239 -4.27 -8.40 8.96
N TYR A 240 -3.06 -8.94 9.09
CA TYR A 240 -2.64 -9.81 10.18
C TYR A 240 -1.43 -9.19 10.86
N ARG A 241 -1.49 -9.08 12.19
CA ARG A 241 -0.32 -8.82 13.02
C ARG A 241 0.27 -10.16 13.41
N LEU A 242 1.48 -10.42 12.91
CA LEU A 242 2.20 -11.67 13.09
C LEU A 242 3.48 -11.44 13.89
N GLN A 243 3.97 -12.46 14.54
CA GLN A 243 5.23 -12.45 15.27
C GLN A 243 5.95 -13.79 15.07
N LYS A 244 7.28 -13.75 14.99
CA LYS A 244 8.11 -14.95 14.90
C LYS A 244 7.84 -15.88 16.08
N ALA A 245 7.56 -17.15 15.81
CA ALA A 245 7.39 -18.15 16.88
C ALA A 245 8.70 -18.28 17.67
N LYS A 246 8.63 -18.20 18.98
CA LYS A 246 9.78 -18.52 19.85
C LYS A 246 10.11 -20.01 19.67
N LYS A 247 11.37 -20.32 19.34
CA LYS A 247 11.83 -21.71 19.37
C LYS A 247 11.58 -22.26 20.77
N ARG A 248 10.74 -23.30 20.90
CA ARG A 248 10.66 -24.06 22.14
C ARG A 248 12.08 -24.59 22.42
N LYS A 249 12.68 -24.18 23.55
CA LYS A 249 13.86 -24.87 24.05
C LYS A 249 13.47 -26.35 24.17
N ALA A 250 14.15 -27.23 23.44
CA ALA A 250 14.04 -28.65 23.68
C ALA A 250 14.36 -28.83 25.17
N LEU A 251 13.42 -29.37 25.93
CA LEU A 251 13.69 -29.88 27.26
C LEU A 251 14.68 -31.02 27.05
N THR A 252 15.95 -30.75 27.30
CA THR A 252 16.95 -31.81 27.48
C THR A 252 16.54 -32.53 28.75
N SER A 253 15.85 -33.68 28.57
CA SER A 253 15.69 -34.66 29.60
C SER A 253 17.06 -35.24 29.96
N HIS A 254 17.54 -34.90 31.14
CA HIS A 254 18.65 -35.61 31.79
C HIS A 254 18.11 -36.88 32.43
#